data_3576bf63ca0b08c23a0ce06894163527
#
_entry.id   3576bf63ca0b08c23a0ce06894163527
#
_cell.length_a   1.000
_cell.length_b   1.000
_cell.length_c   1.000
_cell.angle_alpha   90.00
_cell.angle_beta   90.00
_cell.angle_gamma   90.00
#
_symmetry.space_group_name_H-M   'P 1'
#
loop_
_entity.id
_entity.type
_entity.pdbx_description
1 polymer ?
#
loop_
_entity_poly.entity_id
_entity_poly.type
_entity_poly.pdbx_seq_one_letter_code
_entity_poly.pdbx_strand_id
1 'polypeptide(L)' 'MIAEIREYLEKPSHSGKRYLIKKIVGTKDNIEKKVLDYMDARMNDKSMIRVIKFSVSIKSGKYTAYDWSYKPTYR' A
#
# COMPACT_ATOMS: atom_id res chain seq x y z
N MET A 1 -8.62 10.54 8.36
CA MET A 1 -8.68 9.89 7.03
C MET A 1 -8.15 8.47 7.11
N ILE A 2 -8.61 7.60 6.23
CA ILE A 2 -8.15 6.21 6.15
C ILE A 2 -7.59 5.97 4.77
N ALA A 3 -6.35 5.46 4.72
CA ALA A 3 -5.73 5.00 3.48
C ALA A 3 -5.81 3.48 3.43
N GLU A 4 -6.31 2.95 2.33
CA GLU A 4 -6.31 1.53 2.06
C GLU A 4 -5.27 1.26 0.97
N ILE A 5 -4.28 0.44 1.31
CA ILE A 5 -3.20 0.10 0.40
C ILE A 5 -3.36 -1.37 0.03
N ARG A 6 -3.53 -1.63 -1.27
CA ARG A 6 -3.54 -2.98 -1.80
C ARG A 6 -2.18 -3.27 -2.41
N GLU A 7 -1.53 -4.32 -1.90
CA GLU A 7 -0.20 -4.73 -2.32
C GLU A 7 -0.33 -5.98 -3.18
N TYR A 8 -0.09 -5.86 -4.47
CA TYR A 8 -0.12 -7.01 -5.39
C TYR A 8 1.24 -7.70 -5.35
N LEU A 9 1.22 -9.00 -5.09
CA LEU A 9 2.42 -9.79 -4.84
C LEU A 9 2.94 -10.45 -6.11
N GLU A 10 4.25 -10.58 -6.23
CA GLU A 10 4.91 -11.31 -7.33
C GLU A 10 4.53 -12.79 -7.32
N LYS A 11 4.37 -13.37 -6.12
CA LYS A 11 4.01 -14.75 -5.91
C LYS A 11 2.91 -14.85 -4.87
N PRO A 12 2.07 -15.90 -4.90
CA PRO A 12 1.09 -16.10 -3.83
C PRO A 12 1.76 -16.19 -2.46
N SER A 13 1.13 -15.62 -1.45
CA SER A 13 1.58 -15.71 -0.07
C SER A 13 1.39 -17.14 0.47
N HIS A 14 1.88 -17.40 1.68
CA HIS A 14 1.71 -18.70 2.32
C HIS A 14 0.23 -19.08 2.48
N SER A 15 -0.66 -18.13 2.57
CA SER A 15 -2.10 -18.36 2.64
C SER A 15 -2.75 -18.45 1.26
N GLY A 16 -1.97 -18.40 0.18
CA GLY A 16 -2.47 -18.47 -1.20
C GLY A 16 -3.01 -17.15 -1.76
N LYS A 17 -2.88 -16.06 -1.04
CA LYS A 17 -3.35 -14.74 -1.49
C LYS A 17 -2.35 -14.10 -2.43
N ARG A 18 -2.84 -13.51 -3.51
CA ARG A 18 -2.01 -12.78 -4.48
C ARG A 18 -1.89 -11.30 -4.16
N TYR A 19 -2.65 -10.81 -3.21
CA TYR A 19 -2.55 -9.43 -2.75
C TYR A 19 -2.85 -9.34 -1.26
N LEU A 20 -2.34 -8.30 -0.64
CA LEU A 20 -2.57 -7.97 0.76
C LEU A 20 -3.21 -6.59 0.85
N ILE A 21 -3.96 -6.35 1.92
CA ILE A 21 -4.58 -5.06 2.18
C ILE A 21 -4.08 -4.54 3.51
N LYS A 22 -3.59 -3.28 3.50
CA LYS A 22 -3.16 -2.57 4.70
C LYS A 22 -3.97 -1.29 4.83
N LYS A 23 -4.50 -1.05 6.03
CA LYS A 23 -5.20 0.19 6.34
C LYS A 23 -4.35 1.05 7.27
N ILE A 24 -4.24 2.33 6.95
CA ILE A 24 -3.49 3.29 7.73
C ILE A 24 -4.43 4.45 8.06
N VAL A 25 -4.49 4.83 9.34
CA VAL A 25 -5.28 5.96 9.80
C VAL A 25 -4.36 7.14 10.03
N GLY A 26 -4.78 8.30 9.58
CA GLY A 26 -4.01 9.52 9.76
C GLY A 26 -4.87 10.76 9.57
N THR A 27 -4.25 11.93 9.70
CA THR A 27 -4.89 13.21 9.43
C THR A 27 -4.66 13.62 7.98
N LYS A 28 -5.39 14.64 7.54
CA LYS A 28 -5.22 15.21 6.20
C LYS A 28 -3.77 15.63 5.94
N ASP A 29 -3.07 16.10 6.98
CA ASP A 29 -1.72 16.62 6.84
C ASP A 29 -0.64 15.54 6.83
N ASN A 30 -0.91 14.36 7.40
CA ASN A 30 0.12 13.32 7.55
C ASN A 30 -0.20 12.00 6.89
N ILE A 31 -1.42 11.80 6.37
CA ILE A 31 -1.82 10.51 5.80
C ILE A 31 -0.93 10.12 4.61
N GLU A 32 -0.62 11.05 3.75
CA GLU A 32 0.20 10.80 2.57
C GLU A 32 1.61 10.36 2.96
N LYS A 33 2.22 11.05 3.92
CA LYS A 33 3.55 10.69 4.42
C LYS A 33 3.55 9.29 5.04
N LYS A 34 2.52 8.98 5.83
CA LYS A 34 2.40 7.64 6.43
C LYS A 34 2.32 6.55 5.37
N VAL A 35 1.56 6.79 4.30
CA VAL A 35 1.44 5.84 3.19
C VAL A 35 2.79 5.67 2.49
N LEU A 36 3.47 6.76 2.18
CA LEU A 36 4.77 6.71 1.51
C LEU A 36 5.82 6.00 2.36
N ASP A 37 5.86 6.28 3.66
CA ASP A 37 6.78 5.61 4.59
C ASP A 37 6.51 4.10 4.66
N TYR A 38 5.25 3.71 4.69
CA TYR A 38 4.87 2.31 4.69
C TYR A 38 5.30 1.61 3.40
N MET A 39 5.03 2.22 2.26
CA MET A 39 5.41 1.64 0.96
C MET A 39 6.93 1.52 0.84
N ASP A 40 7.67 2.51 1.30
CA ASP A 40 9.12 2.49 1.28
C ASP A 40 9.67 1.34 2.15
N ALA A 41 9.12 1.15 3.35
CA ALA A 41 9.50 0.05 4.22
C ALA A 41 9.20 -1.31 3.57
N ARG A 42 8.06 -1.44 2.89
CA ARG A 42 7.71 -2.68 2.19
C ARG A 42 8.65 -2.97 1.03
N MET A 43 9.01 -1.97 0.26
CA MET A 43 9.94 -2.14 -0.87
C MET A 43 11.35 -2.52 -0.42
N ASN A 44 11.74 -2.12 0.78
CA ASN A 44 13.06 -2.43 1.33
C ASN A 44 13.10 -3.71 2.17
N ASP A 45 11.96 -4.34 2.39
CA ASP A 45 11.87 -5.59 3.15
C ASP A 45 12.22 -6.77 2.25
N LYS A 46 13.43 -7.30 2.42
CA LYS A 46 13.93 -8.41 1.62
C LYS A 46 13.43 -9.78 2.09
N SER A 47 12.83 -9.86 3.27
CA SER A 47 12.32 -11.11 3.83
C SER A 47 10.93 -11.48 3.30
N MET A 48 10.26 -10.53 2.68
CA MET A 48 8.89 -10.68 2.18
C MET A 48 8.87 -10.90 0.67
N ILE A 49 7.75 -11.46 0.18
CA ILE A 49 7.50 -11.56 -1.24
C ILE A 49 7.42 -10.15 -1.82
N ARG A 50 8.06 -9.92 -2.97
CA ARG A 50 8.07 -8.60 -3.61
C ARG A 50 6.66 -8.14 -3.98
N VAL A 51 6.41 -6.86 -3.74
CA VAL A 51 5.19 -6.20 -4.19
C VAL A 51 5.45 -5.65 -5.58
N ILE A 52 4.66 -6.08 -6.56
CA ILE A 52 4.81 -5.64 -7.95
C ILE A 52 3.97 -4.41 -8.27
N LYS A 53 2.97 -4.11 -7.43
CA LYS A 53 2.11 -2.94 -7.61
C LYS A 53 1.45 -2.58 -6.28
N PHE A 54 1.40 -1.29 -5.99
CA PHE A 54 0.59 -0.74 -4.91
C PHE A 54 -0.60 -0.01 -5.51
N SER A 55 -1.77 -0.22 -4.95
CA SER A 55 -2.97 0.57 -5.27
C SER A 55 -3.42 1.24 -3.99
N VAL A 56 -3.47 2.57 -3.98
CA VAL A 56 -3.78 3.34 -2.77
C VAL A 56 -5.08 4.09 -2.97
N SER A 57 -5.97 3.97 -1.99
CA SER A 57 -7.24 4.69 -1.95
C SER A 57 -7.32 5.41 -0.62
N ILE A 58 -7.36 6.74 -0.64
CA ILE A 58 -7.47 7.55 0.57
C ILE A 58 -8.89 8.09 0.66
N LYS A 59 -9.55 7.81 1.77
CA LYS A 59 -10.96 8.15 1.98
C LYS A 59 -11.12 9.08 3.18
N SER A 60 -12.05 10.02 3.05
CA SER A 60 -12.51 10.87 4.15
C SER A 60 -14.01 10.66 4.28
N GLY A 61 -14.43 9.96 5.35
CA GLY A 61 -15.84 9.60 5.53
C GLY A 61 -16.34 8.69 4.42
N LYS A 62 -17.39 9.13 3.72
CA LYS A 62 -18.01 8.37 2.63
C LYS A 62 -17.33 8.60 1.29
N TYR A 63 -16.45 9.57 1.18
CA TYR A 63 -15.91 10.00 -0.10
C TYR A 63 -14.46 9.58 -0.24
N THR A 64 -14.09 9.15 -1.45
CA THR A 64 -12.70 8.92 -1.81
C THR A 64 -12.05 10.26 -2.06
N ALA A 65 -10.99 10.57 -1.32
CA ALA A 65 -10.25 11.81 -1.52
C ALA A 65 -9.42 11.74 -2.81
N TYR A 66 -8.69 10.63 -2.99
CA TYR A 66 -8.00 10.34 -4.25
C TYR A 66 -7.51 8.89 -4.27
N ASP A 67 -7.31 8.39 -5.49
CA ASP A 67 -6.75 7.07 -5.76
C ASP A 67 -5.52 7.22 -6.64
N TRP A 68 -4.51 6.37 -6.40
CA TRP A 68 -3.36 6.29 -7.28
C TRP A 68 -2.72 4.91 -7.18
N SER A 69 -1.87 4.60 -8.15
CA SER A 69 -1.13 3.34 -8.15
C SER A 69 0.35 3.59 -8.42
N TYR A 70 1.17 2.67 -7.93
CA TYR A 70 2.62 2.76 -8.06
C TYR A 70 3.18 1.38 -8.34
N LYS A 71 4.02 1.28 -9.36
CA LYS A 71 4.72 0.03 -9.69
C LYS A 71 6.19 0.17 -9.30
N PRO A 72 6.63 -0.50 -8.23
CA PRO A 72 8.04 -0.44 -7.83
C PRO A 72 8.94 -1.01 -8.92
N THR A 73 10.12 -0.41 -9.07
CA THR A 73 11.17 -0.94 -9.93
C THR A 73 12.26 -1.54 -9.05
N TYR A 74 12.53 -2.82 -9.21
CA TYR A 74 13.59 -3.52 -8.49
C TYR A 74 14.78 -3.74 -9.41
N ARG A 75 15.95 -3.68 -8.82
CA ARG A 75 17.20 -3.96 -9.53
C ARG A 75 17.71 -5.35 -9.18
#